data_238057c5b85128d79b7df47cd4a7cadb
#
_entry.id   238057c5b85128d79b7df47cd4a7cadb
#
_cell.length_a   1.000
_cell.length_b   1.000
_cell.length_c   1.000
_cell.angle_alpha   90.00
_cell.angle_beta   90.00
_cell.angle_gamma   90.00
#
_symmetry.space_group_name_H-M   'P 1'
#
loop_
_entity.id
_entity.type
_entity.pdbx_description
1 polymer ?
#
loop_
_entity_poly.entity_id
_entity_poly.type
_entity_poly.pdbx_seq_one_letter_code
_entity_poly.pdbx_strand_id
1 'polypeptide(L)'
;MKKALLFIVVILSAFAFGSSAFAGEKMGAPVAHSKDFDRMKGLVGVWEGKADMGKGVEQFKVTYELTSAGNAIVEKFAAGQPHEMVTIYHDYNGKLVLTHYCSLGNQPHMELTTSGDGAMLFALSEKAPNLVSLQETHMHAHGIVIDGKNSMTQTWTLYDKGAKANEVSVKLIRAM
;
A
#
# COMPACT_ATOMS: atom_id res chain seq x y z
N MET A 1 -63.89 -52.79 26.48
CA MET A 1 -62.46 -52.35 26.37
C MET A 1 -62.25 -51.63 25.06
N LYS A 2 -62.26 -50.24 25.05
CA LYS A 2 -62.16 -49.45 23.83
C LYS A 2 -60.69 -49.05 23.71
N LYS A 3 -60.04 -49.50 22.63
CA LYS A 3 -58.66 -49.11 22.28
C LYS A 3 -58.71 -47.75 21.58
N ALA A 4 -58.13 -46.69 22.15
CA ALA A 4 -57.94 -45.40 21.53
C ALA A 4 -56.68 -45.46 20.69
N LEU A 5 -56.84 -45.16 19.41
CA LEU A 5 -55.73 -45.06 18.44
C LEU A 5 -55.27 -43.60 18.41
N LEU A 6 -54.04 -43.39 18.86
CA LEU A 6 -53.40 -42.07 18.87
C LEU A 6 -52.73 -41.82 17.54
N PHE A 7 -53.25 -40.88 16.76
CA PHE A 7 -52.60 -40.42 15.51
C PHE A 7 -51.56 -39.33 15.85
N ILE A 8 -50.32 -39.67 15.65
CA ILE A 8 -49.22 -38.66 15.72
C ILE A 8 -49.13 -38.01 14.36
N VAL A 9 -49.51 -36.72 14.30
CA VAL A 9 -49.28 -35.88 13.14
C VAL A 9 -47.87 -35.29 13.21
N VAL A 10 -46.98 -35.78 12.37
CA VAL A 10 -45.64 -35.19 12.21
C VAL A 10 -45.74 -34.02 11.22
N ILE A 11 -45.65 -32.80 11.73
CA ILE A 11 -45.58 -31.60 10.91
C ILE A 11 -44.12 -31.44 10.47
N LEU A 12 -43.84 -31.77 9.21
CA LEU A 12 -42.54 -31.46 8.55
C LEU A 12 -42.53 -29.98 8.19
N SER A 13 -41.90 -29.15 9.03
CA SER A 13 -41.62 -27.75 8.66
C SER A 13 -40.41 -27.73 7.72
N ALA A 14 -40.68 -27.52 6.43
CA ALA A 14 -39.64 -27.25 5.45
C ALA A 14 -39.07 -25.83 5.71
N PHE A 15 -37.90 -25.75 6.29
CA PHE A 15 -37.11 -24.53 6.31
C PHE A 15 -36.56 -24.28 4.91
N ALA A 16 -37.22 -23.38 4.18
CA ALA A 16 -36.66 -22.83 2.94
C ALA A 16 -35.49 -21.91 3.32
N PHE A 17 -34.25 -22.40 3.17
CA PHE A 17 -33.08 -21.56 3.15
C PHE A 17 -33.15 -20.68 1.89
N GLY A 18 -33.67 -19.47 2.05
CA GLY A 18 -33.57 -18.46 1.02
C GLY A 18 -32.08 -18.11 0.83
N SER A 19 -31.49 -18.62 -0.25
CA SER A 19 -30.21 -18.12 -0.73
C SER A 19 -30.42 -16.68 -1.15
N SER A 20 -30.09 -15.72 -0.26
CA SER A 20 -29.92 -14.32 -0.65
C SER A 20 -28.73 -14.28 -1.61
N ALA A 21 -29.01 -14.36 -2.92
CA ALA A 21 -28.05 -13.96 -3.91
C ALA A 21 -27.71 -12.48 -3.60
N PHE A 22 -26.49 -12.22 -3.12
CA PHE A 22 -25.94 -10.88 -3.19
C PHE A 22 -25.93 -10.48 -4.68
N ALA A 23 -27.00 -9.81 -5.10
CA ALA A 23 -27.00 -9.11 -6.37
C ALA A 23 -25.83 -8.14 -6.29
N GLY A 24 -24.79 -8.36 -7.12
CA GLY A 24 -23.61 -7.51 -7.16
C GLY A 24 -24.08 -6.07 -7.32
N GLU A 25 -23.99 -5.28 -6.26
CA GLU A 25 -24.14 -3.83 -6.37
C GLU A 25 -23.17 -3.41 -7.49
N LYS A 26 -23.68 -2.68 -8.45
CA LYS A 26 -22.85 -2.05 -9.49
C LYS A 26 -21.81 -1.24 -8.75
N MET A 27 -20.57 -1.73 -8.72
CA MET A 27 -19.45 -0.90 -8.28
C MET A 27 -19.57 0.42 -9.02
N GLY A 28 -19.41 1.53 -8.30
CA GLY A 28 -19.58 2.87 -8.84
C GLY A 28 -18.78 3.08 -10.13
N ALA A 29 -19.08 4.15 -10.87
CA ALA A 29 -18.34 4.49 -12.07
C ALA A 29 -16.83 4.50 -11.78
N PRO A 30 -15.97 4.11 -12.74
CA PRO A 30 -14.53 4.12 -12.57
C PRO A 30 -14.08 5.48 -12.03
N VAL A 31 -13.31 5.48 -10.94
CA VAL A 31 -12.75 6.70 -10.37
C VAL A 31 -11.66 7.21 -11.32
N ALA A 32 -11.73 8.49 -11.71
CA ALA A 32 -10.68 9.13 -12.47
C ALA A 32 -9.46 9.35 -11.56
N HIS A 33 -8.31 8.86 -11.99
CA HIS A 33 -7.04 9.01 -11.25
C HIS A 33 -6.20 10.17 -11.76
N SER A 34 -5.30 10.66 -10.90
CA SER A 34 -4.26 11.59 -11.32
C SER A 34 -3.29 10.91 -12.30
N LYS A 35 -2.63 11.70 -13.13
CA LYS A 35 -1.58 11.20 -14.03
C LYS A 35 -0.45 10.52 -13.26
N ASP A 36 -0.17 10.97 -12.05
CA ASP A 36 0.88 10.42 -11.20
C ASP A 36 0.51 9.07 -10.62
N PHE A 37 -0.77 8.89 -10.24
CA PHE A 37 -1.26 7.56 -9.85
C PHE A 37 -1.21 6.58 -11.03
N ASP A 38 -1.57 7.03 -12.24
CA ASP A 38 -1.47 6.19 -13.44
C ASP A 38 0.00 5.82 -13.76
N ARG A 39 0.94 6.71 -13.50
CA ARG A 39 2.39 6.39 -13.59
C ARG A 39 2.79 5.33 -12.58
N MET A 40 2.31 5.42 -11.32
CA MET A 40 2.56 4.41 -10.29
C MET A 40 2.02 3.04 -10.68
N LYS A 41 0.90 2.94 -11.41
CA LYS A 41 0.40 1.66 -11.94
C LYS A 41 1.42 0.97 -12.84
N GLY A 42 2.27 1.73 -13.53
CA GLY A 42 3.37 1.19 -14.34
C GLY A 42 4.44 0.45 -13.52
N LEU A 43 4.50 0.68 -12.21
CA LEU A 43 5.43 0.01 -11.30
C LEU A 43 4.92 -1.32 -10.77
N VAL A 44 3.65 -1.66 -10.96
CA VAL A 44 3.06 -2.93 -10.49
C VAL A 44 3.90 -4.11 -10.95
N GLY A 45 4.24 -5.00 -10.00
CA GLY A 45 5.09 -6.15 -10.19
C GLY A 45 6.15 -6.29 -9.11
N VAL A 46 7.14 -7.13 -9.38
CA VAL A 46 8.24 -7.46 -8.46
C VAL A 46 9.52 -6.79 -8.94
N TRP A 47 10.25 -6.22 -7.99
CA TRP A 47 11.51 -5.52 -8.22
C TRP A 47 12.55 -6.06 -7.25
N GLU A 48 13.79 -6.12 -7.69
CA GLU A 48 14.91 -6.61 -6.87
C GLU A 48 16.02 -5.57 -6.84
N GLY A 49 16.63 -5.41 -5.67
CA GLY A 49 17.73 -4.49 -5.46
C GLY A 49 18.65 -4.91 -4.35
N LYS A 50 19.71 -4.13 -4.19
CA LYS A 50 20.69 -4.27 -3.12
C LYS A 50 20.92 -2.92 -2.48
N ALA A 51 20.95 -2.87 -1.16
CA ALA A 51 21.36 -1.70 -0.42
C ALA A 51 22.08 -2.08 0.86
N ASP A 52 22.88 -1.16 1.36
CA ASP A 52 23.42 -1.21 2.72
C ASP A 52 22.47 -0.42 3.64
N MET A 53 21.77 -1.15 4.49
CA MET A 53 20.84 -0.61 5.50
C MET A 53 21.53 -0.40 6.84
N GLY A 54 22.89 -0.29 6.87
CA GLY A 54 23.70 -0.12 8.06
C GLY A 54 24.21 -1.41 8.69
N LYS A 55 23.96 -2.56 8.07
CA LYS A 55 24.44 -3.88 8.50
C LYS A 55 25.21 -4.63 7.39
N GLY A 56 25.61 -3.93 6.35
CA GLY A 56 26.18 -4.47 5.13
C GLY A 56 25.18 -4.54 3.98
N VAL A 57 25.68 -4.89 2.79
CA VAL A 57 24.84 -4.95 1.58
C VAL A 57 23.94 -6.18 1.62
N GLU A 58 22.64 -5.96 1.64
CA GLU A 58 21.62 -7.00 1.58
C GLU A 58 20.85 -6.93 0.25
N GLN A 59 20.42 -8.08 -0.25
CA GLN A 59 19.48 -8.16 -1.36
C GLN A 59 18.06 -8.24 -0.82
N PHE A 60 17.14 -7.48 -1.44
CA PHE A 60 15.74 -7.49 -1.04
C PHE A 60 14.82 -7.33 -2.25
N LYS A 61 13.57 -7.65 -2.01
CA LYS A 61 12.48 -7.47 -2.97
C LYS A 61 11.61 -6.30 -2.58
N VAL A 62 11.13 -5.58 -3.60
CA VAL A 62 10.05 -4.61 -3.48
C VAL A 62 8.92 -5.09 -4.38
N THR A 63 7.71 -5.18 -3.86
CA THR A 63 6.53 -5.53 -4.65
C THR A 63 5.57 -4.35 -4.68
N TYR A 64 4.97 -4.11 -5.85
CA TYR A 64 3.87 -3.17 -6.01
C TYR A 64 2.63 -3.92 -6.47
N GLU A 65 1.53 -3.78 -5.76
CA GLU A 65 0.27 -4.46 -6.02
C GLU A 65 -0.88 -3.46 -6.11
N LEU A 66 -1.65 -3.52 -7.19
CA LEU A 66 -2.86 -2.73 -7.34
C LEU A 66 -3.98 -3.39 -6.52
N THR A 67 -4.68 -2.61 -5.70
CA THR A 67 -5.74 -3.08 -4.80
C THR A 67 -6.93 -2.12 -4.76
N SER A 68 -7.91 -2.38 -3.89
CA SER A 68 -9.08 -1.51 -3.69
C SER A 68 -9.79 -1.18 -5.01
N ALA A 69 -10.04 -2.21 -5.84
CA ALA A 69 -10.66 -2.07 -7.16
C ALA A 69 -9.91 -1.08 -8.07
N GLY A 70 -8.59 -0.97 -7.92
CA GLY A 70 -7.74 -0.11 -8.73
C GLY A 70 -7.49 1.28 -8.16
N ASN A 71 -7.93 1.57 -6.92
CA ASN A 71 -7.85 2.89 -6.30
C ASN A 71 -6.66 3.06 -5.33
N ALA A 72 -5.91 2.01 -5.06
CA ALA A 72 -4.70 2.08 -4.23
C ALA A 72 -3.62 1.14 -4.75
N ILE A 73 -2.37 1.48 -4.48
CA ILE A 73 -1.20 0.64 -4.75
C ILE A 73 -0.51 0.38 -3.42
N VAL A 74 -0.28 -0.90 -3.12
CA VAL A 74 0.49 -1.35 -1.96
C VAL A 74 1.90 -1.68 -2.41
N GLU A 75 2.88 -1.00 -1.83
CA GLU A 75 4.28 -1.36 -1.91
C GLU A 75 4.66 -2.14 -0.66
N LYS A 76 5.36 -3.26 -0.81
CA LYS A 76 6.05 -3.95 0.27
C LYS A 76 7.54 -3.88 0.03
N PHE A 77 8.25 -3.19 0.87
CA PHE A 77 9.70 -3.13 0.88
C PHE A 77 10.25 -4.26 1.73
N ALA A 78 11.29 -4.94 1.25
CA ALA A 78 11.87 -6.12 1.90
C ALA A 78 10.84 -7.24 2.17
N ALA A 79 9.98 -7.49 1.18
CA ALA A 79 8.87 -8.42 1.27
C ALA A 79 9.30 -9.80 1.79
N GLY A 80 8.62 -10.28 2.85
CA GLY A 80 8.88 -11.55 3.52
C GLY A 80 10.05 -11.54 4.50
N GLN A 81 10.69 -10.40 4.75
CA GLN A 81 11.79 -10.28 5.72
C GLN A 81 11.29 -9.69 7.06
N PRO A 82 12.01 -9.87 8.17
CA PRO A 82 11.60 -9.36 9.48
C PRO A 82 11.44 -7.83 9.56
N HIS A 83 12.06 -7.10 8.65
CA HIS A 83 11.98 -5.64 8.54
C HIS A 83 11.13 -5.21 7.32
N GLU A 84 10.18 -6.04 6.89
CA GLU A 84 9.21 -5.67 5.86
C GLU A 84 8.49 -4.37 6.27
N MET A 85 8.38 -3.45 5.33
CA MET A 85 7.64 -2.21 5.47
C MET A 85 6.61 -2.09 4.37
N VAL A 86 5.52 -1.38 4.64
CA VAL A 86 4.42 -1.19 3.69
C VAL A 86 4.25 0.29 3.40
N THR A 87 4.09 0.64 2.13
CA THR A 87 3.68 1.97 1.71
C THR A 87 2.39 1.86 0.88
N ILE A 88 1.39 2.66 1.20
CA ILE A 88 0.14 2.70 0.46
C ILE A 88 0.05 4.03 -0.27
N TYR A 89 -0.06 3.97 -1.60
CA TYR A 89 -0.24 5.12 -2.48
C TYR A 89 -1.70 5.20 -2.93
N HIS A 90 -2.27 6.40 -2.93
CA HIS A 90 -3.61 6.67 -3.43
C HIS A 90 -3.76 8.14 -3.81
N ASP A 91 -4.80 8.46 -4.57
CA ASP A 91 -5.14 9.85 -4.83
C ASP A 91 -5.99 10.44 -3.70
N TYR A 92 -5.63 11.64 -3.27
CA TYR A 92 -6.42 12.46 -2.35
C TYR A 92 -6.57 13.87 -2.94
N ASN A 93 -7.81 14.31 -3.17
CA ASN A 93 -8.11 15.61 -3.80
C ASN A 93 -7.34 15.84 -5.13
N GLY A 94 -7.22 14.80 -5.97
CA GLY A 94 -6.56 14.87 -7.28
C GLY A 94 -5.04 14.91 -7.23
N LYS A 95 -4.43 14.67 -6.08
CA LYS A 95 -2.98 14.56 -5.89
C LYS A 95 -2.62 13.18 -5.37
N LEU A 96 -1.52 12.64 -5.85
CA LEU A 96 -0.94 11.42 -5.33
C LEU A 96 -0.36 11.67 -3.93
N VAL A 97 -0.73 10.82 -2.98
CA VAL A 97 -0.21 10.82 -1.61
C VAL A 97 0.20 9.41 -1.22
N LEU A 98 0.96 9.31 -0.14
CA LEU A 98 1.33 8.01 0.44
C LEU A 98 1.28 8.03 1.97
N THR A 99 1.09 6.85 2.55
CA THR A 99 1.36 6.58 3.97
C THR A 99 2.34 5.43 4.06
N HIS A 100 3.46 5.66 4.75
CA HIS A 100 4.51 4.66 4.92
C HIS A 100 4.41 4.02 6.31
N TYR A 101 4.17 2.73 6.39
CA TYR A 101 4.14 1.94 7.63
C TYR A 101 5.54 1.43 7.91
N CYS A 102 6.26 2.17 8.74
CA CYS A 102 7.68 1.98 8.98
C CYS A 102 7.96 0.93 10.05
N SER A 103 9.06 0.20 9.91
CA SER A 103 9.59 -0.68 10.96
C SER A 103 10.01 0.05 12.23
N LEU A 104 10.13 1.39 12.19
CA LEU A 104 10.30 2.26 13.37
C LEU A 104 9.04 2.36 14.23
N GLY A 105 7.89 1.87 13.76
CA GLY A 105 6.61 1.87 14.49
C GLY A 105 5.73 3.09 14.25
N ASN A 106 6.14 4.03 13.40
CA ASN A 106 5.33 5.18 12.98
C ASN A 106 4.84 5.06 11.53
N GLN A 107 3.91 5.94 11.14
CA GLN A 107 3.25 5.89 9.85
C GLN A 107 3.22 7.27 9.18
N PRO A 108 4.39 7.85 8.81
CA PRO A 108 4.43 9.17 8.19
C PRO A 108 3.57 9.23 6.92
N HIS A 109 2.78 10.31 6.83
CA HIS A 109 2.00 10.62 5.64
C HIS A 109 2.73 11.67 4.81
N MET A 110 2.86 11.42 3.49
CA MET A 110 3.59 12.27 2.58
C MET A 110 2.74 12.65 1.37
N GLU A 111 2.97 13.85 0.88
CA GLU A 111 2.32 14.39 -0.32
C GLU A 111 3.32 14.50 -1.47
N LEU A 112 2.86 14.27 -2.69
CA LEU A 112 3.67 14.51 -3.89
C LEU A 112 3.97 16.01 -4.01
N THR A 113 5.25 16.37 -4.02
CA THR A 113 5.71 17.76 -4.13
C THR A 113 6.22 18.09 -5.52
N THR A 114 6.82 17.11 -6.20
CA THR A 114 7.37 17.28 -7.54
C THR A 114 7.08 16.06 -8.38
N SER A 115 6.62 16.29 -9.61
CA SER A 115 6.41 15.25 -10.63
C SER A 115 6.86 15.76 -11.99
N GLY A 116 7.67 14.99 -12.68
CA GLY A 116 8.18 15.31 -14.03
C GLY A 116 9.35 14.41 -14.40
N ASP A 117 9.68 14.36 -15.70
CA ASP A 117 10.89 13.70 -16.27
C ASP A 117 11.25 12.33 -15.68
N GLY A 118 10.23 11.49 -15.43
CA GLY A 118 10.43 10.18 -14.79
C GLY A 118 10.52 10.21 -13.27
N ALA A 119 10.59 11.36 -12.61
CA ALA A 119 10.72 11.49 -11.18
C ALA A 119 9.38 11.80 -10.48
N MET A 120 9.21 11.27 -9.28
CA MET A 120 8.16 11.60 -8.31
C MET A 120 8.82 11.79 -6.95
N LEU A 121 8.66 12.97 -6.34
CA LEU A 121 9.22 13.29 -5.04
C LEU A 121 8.08 13.58 -4.06
N PHE A 122 8.13 12.92 -2.93
CA PHE A 122 7.18 13.05 -1.83
C PHE A 122 7.90 13.65 -0.61
N ALA A 123 7.22 14.51 0.11
CA ALA A 123 7.69 15.03 1.38
C ALA A 123 6.61 14.86 2.45
N LEU A 124 7.05 14.81 3.70
CA LEU A 124 6.15 14.74 4.85
C LEU A 124 5.09 15.84 4.75
N SER A 125 3.82 15.49 4.94
CA SER A 125 2.72 16.45 4.89
C SER A 125 2.86 17.45 6.05
N GLU A 126 2.88 18.74 5.75
CA GLU A 126 2.93 19.80 6.76
C GLU A 126 1.62 19.86 7.59
N LYS A 127 0.48 19.50 6.97
CA LYS A 127 -0.84 19.61 7.59
C LYS A 127 -1.25 18.36 8.36
N ALA A 128 -0.81 17.19 7.89
CA ALA A 128 -1.20 15.90 8.43
C ALA A 128 -0.04 14.91 8.39
N PRO A 129 1.07 15.15 9.14
CA PRO A 129 2.26 14.32 9.08
C PRO A 129 2.04 12.90 9.61
N ASN A 130 0.97 12.69 10.39
CA ASN A 130 0.67 11.42 11.07
C ASN A 130 1.81 10.92 11.95
N LEU A 131 2.44 11.84 12.67
CA LEU A 131 3.50 11.62 13.63
C LEU A 131 3.10 12.21 14.99
N VAL A 132 3.59 11.64 16.08
CA VAL A 132 3.40 12.20 17.42
C VAL A 132 4.20 13.50 17.58
N SER A 133 5.39 13.55 17.00
CA SER A 133 6.27 14.72 17.01
C SER A 133 7.20 14.71 15.81
N LEU A 134 7.51 15.88 15.27
CA LEU A 134 8.54 16.03 14.23
C LEU A 134 9.98 15.78 14.76
N GLN A 135 10.14 15.63 16.07
CA GLN A 135 11.42 15.28 16.68
C GLN A 135 11.67 13.77 16.75
N GLU A 136 10.62 12.94 16.56
CA GLU A 136 10.83 11.49 16.50
C GLU A 136 11.56 11.08 15.23
N THR A 137 12.25 9.95 15.29
CA THR A 137 12.91 9.37 14.11
C THR A 137 11.85 8.88 13.12
N HIS A 138 11.87 9.40 11.89
CA HIS A 138 10.85 9.06 10.87
C HIS A 138 11.39 9.19 9.45
N MET A 139 10.76 8.50 8.49
CA MET A 139 10.96 8.78 7.07
C MET A 139 10.28 10.10 6.71
N HIS A 140 11.05 11.06 6.24
CA HIS A 140 10.64 12.44 6.00
C HIS A 140 10.37 12.74 4.52
N ALA A 141 11.05 12.05 3.64
CA ALA A 141 10.87 12.18 2.19
C ALA A 141 11.09 10.86 1.48
N HIS A 142 10.47 10.73 0.32
CA HIS A 142 10.61 9.60 -0.57
C HIS A 142 10.73 10.07 -2.02
N GLY A 143 11.64 9.49 -2.77
CA GLY A 143 11.84 9.76 -4.19
C GLY A 143 11.73 8.46 -5.00
N ILE A 144 11.08 8.54 -6.15
CA ILE A 144 11.07 7.47 -7.17
C ILE A 144 11.52 8.09 -8.46
N VAL A 145 12.59 7.57 -9.05
CA VAL A 145 13.04 7.93 -10.40
C VAL A 145 12.90 6.69 -11.28
N ILE A 146 12.07 6.79 -12.32
CA ILE A 146 11.84 5.72 -13.29
C ILE A 146 12.85 5.87 -14.41
N ASP A 147 13.92 5.06 -14.38
CA ASP A 147 15.03 5.12 -15.35
C ASP A 147 14.72 4.38 -16.67
N GLY A 148 13.52 3.80 -16.78
CA GLY A 148 13.05 3.05 -17.93
C GLY A 148 12.03 1.99 -17.55
N LYS A 149 11.67 1.11 -18.50
CA LYS A 149 10.62 0.10 -18.30
C LYS A 149 10.93 -0.88 -17.15
N ASN A 150 12.21 -1.21 -16.96
CA ASN A 150 12.65 -2.28 -16.06
C ASN A 150 13.68 -1.79 -15.03
N SER A 151 13.87 -0.49 -14.87
CA SER A 151 14.81 0.10 -13.91
C SER A 151 14.20 1.32 -13.24
N MET A 152 14.33 1.43 -11.95
CA MET A 152 14.01 2.61 -11.18
C MET A 152 14.96 2.76 -10.00
N THR A 153 15.02 3.97 -9.44
CA THR A 153 15.74 4.28 -8.21
C THR A 153 14.76 4.78 -7.18
N GLN A 154 14.75 4.19 -5.99
CA GLN A 154 14.07 4.71 -4.81
C GLN A 154 15.06 5.41 -3.90
N THR A 155 14.65 6.53 -3.33
CA THR A 155 15.42 7.25 -2.29
C THR A 155 14.53 7.48 -1.09
N TRP A 156 15.03 7.16 0.10
CA TRP A 156 14.37 7.41 1.37
C TRP A 156 15.24 8.30 2.25
N THR A 157 14.66 9.38 2.76
CA THR A 157 15.35 10.32 3.65
C THR A 157 14.82 10.17 5.06
N LEU A 158 15.71 9.83 5.99
CA LEU A 158 15.44 9.69 7.42
C LEU A 158 15.72 10.99 8.14
N TYR A 159 14.82 11.43 9.00
CA TYR A 159 15.03 12.50 9.97
C TYR A 159 15.06 11.94 11.39
N ASP A 160 15.86 12.57 12.23
CA ASP A 160 15.94 12.35 13.66
C ASP A 160 16.13 13.70 14.37
N LYS A 161 15.40 13.92 15.46
CA LYS A 161 15.45 15.18 16.21
C LYS A 161 15.25 16.43 15.36
N GLY A 162 14.36 16.32 14.37
CA GLY A 162 13.97 17.41 13.47
C GLY A 162 14.97 17.74 12.36
N ALA A 163 16.02 16.93 12.18
CA ALA A 163 17.03 17.14 11.14
C ALA A 163 17.28 15.89 10.30
N LYS A 164 17.75 16.08 9.06
CA LYS A 164 18.15 14.97 8.19
C LYS A 164 19.28 14.18 8.84
N ALA A 165 19.04 12.91 9.13
CA ALA A 165 19.98 11.99 9.74
C ALA A 165 20.65 11.07 8.72
N ASN A 166 19.89 10.58 7.72
CA ASN A 166 20.42 9.67 6.70
C ASN A 166 19.61 9.75 5.40
N GLU A 167 20.20 9.23 4.33
CA GLU A 167 19.51 9.02 3.06
C GLU A 167 20.02 7.74 2.43
N VAL A 168 19.10 6.89 1.99
CA VAL A 168 19.40 5.63 1.31
C VAL A 168 18.77 5.66 -0.08
N SER A 169 19.60 5.43 -1.09
CA SER A 169 19.16 5.26 -2.48
C SER A 169 19.37 3.82 -2.92
N VAL A 170 18.36 3.26 -3.55
CA VAL A 170 18.34 1.88 -3.99
C VAL A 170 17.97 1.81 -5.46
N LYS A 171 18.85 1.23 -6.27
CA LYS A 171 18.51 0.88 -7.64
C LYS A 171 17.76 -0.44 -7.66
N LEU A 172 16.60 -0.45 -8.30
CA LEU A 172 15.71 -1.58 -8.42
C LEU A 172 15.59 -1.99 -9.89
N ILE A 173 15.66 -3.27 -10.14
CA ILE A 173 15.48 -3.88 -11.46
C ILE A 173 14.24 -4.77 -11.38
N ARG A 174 13.37 -4.68 -12.38
CA ARG A 174 12.16 -5.50 -12.47
C ARG A 174 12.55 -6.99 -12.57
N ALA A 175 12.00 -7.81 -11.70
CA ALA A 175 12.17 -9.26 -11.77
C ALA A 175 11.50 -9.81 -13.03
N MET A 176 12.17 -10.75 -13.69
CA MET A 176 11.65 -11.43 -14.89
C MET A 176 10.77 -12.61 -14.52
#